data_60bf3b9a24c3b391cd2c2311e6051b78
#
_entry.id   60bf3b9a24c3b391cd2c2311e6051b78
#
_cell.length_a   1.000
_cell.length_b   1.000
_cell.length_c   1.000
_cell.angle_alpha   90.00
_cell.angle_beta   90.00
_cell.angle_gamma   90.00
#
_symmetry.space_group_name_H-M   'P 1'
#
loop_
_entity.id
_entity.type
_entity.pdbx_description
1 polymer ?
#
loop_
_entity_poly.entity_id
_entity_poly.type
_entity_poly.pdbx_seq_one_letter_code
_entity_poly.pdbx_strand_id
1 'polypeptide(L)'
;LAMILKLHKKPESGCLAAWEREHSGEGASEENRSRGKKVRHASEKAAGMIRSAWDSVLLSRKSDRPVATDYIHAIFDDFMEFHGDRYCKDDGAIVGGIASFHGMPVTVIGQEKGKNTKENIKRNFGMPSPDGYRKALRLMKQAETFGRPVVCFVDTPGAFCGLDAEGRGQGEAIARNLFEMSDLTVPVLSIVIGEGGSGGALAMAVANEVWMMENAVYSVLSPEGFASILWKDSKRADEAARVMKMTAKELKE
;
A
#
# COMPACT_ATOMS: atom_id res chain seq x y z
N LEU A 1 13.28 -2.49 -11.86
CA LEU A 1 12.13 -3.16 -11.27
C LEU A 1 12.54 -3.59 -9.88
N ALA A 2 12.01 -2.93 -8.84
CA ALA A 2 12.21 -3.35 -7.46
C ALA A 2 11.69 -4.79 -7.32
N MET A 3 12.44 -5.65 -6.65
CA MET A 3 12.05 -7.02 -6.40
C MET A 3 10.80 -7.01 -5.50
N ILE A 4 9.66 -7.44 -6.04
CA ILE A 4 8.41 -7.57 -5.29
C ILE A 4 8.44 -8.96 -4.63
N LEU A 5 8.41 -9.00 -3.30
CA LEU A 5 8.36 -10.25 -2.55
C LEU A 5 6.90 -10.63 -2.31
N LYS A 6 6.49 -11.79 -2.82
CA LYS A 6 5.15 -12.37 -2.63
C LYS A 6 5.05 -12.99 -1.23
N LEU A 7 4.08 -12.55 -0.45
CA LEU A 7 3.65 -13.21 0.77
C LEU A 7 2.40 -14.03 0.42
N HIS A 8 2.54 -15.36 0.29
CA HIS A 8 1.42 -16.22 -0.13
C HIS A 8 0.51 -16.64 1.02
N LYS A 9 -0.80 -16.38 0.88
CA LYS A 9 -1.84 -17.35 1.28
C LYS A 9 -2.14 -18.22 0.06
N LYS A 10 -2.19 -19.54 0.21
CA LYS A 10 -2.50 -20.48 -0.90
C LYS A 10 -3.82 -20.06 -1.57
N PRO A 11 -3.87 -19.81 -2.89
CA PRO A 11 -5.13 -19.58 -3.59
C PRO A 11 -5.78 -20.91 -3.97
N GLU A 12 -7.03 -21.08 -3.62
CA GLU A 12 -7.92 -21.99 -4.33
C GLU A 12 -8.55 -21.20 -5.48
N SER A 13 -7.90 -21.12 -6.62
CA SER A 13 -8.55 -21.00 -7.95
C SER A 13 -7.54 -20.62 -9.04
N GLY A 14 -7.62 -21.33 -10.17
CA GLY A 14 -6.70 -21.23 -11.31
C GLY A 14 -6.80 -19.96 -12.20
N CYS A 15 -7.34 -18.85 -11.71
CA CYS A 15 -7.58 -17.67 -12.53
C CYS A 15 -6.30 -16.85 -12.82
N LEU A 16 -5.37 -16.73 -11.83
CA LEU A 16 -4.11 -16.00 -12.05
C LEU A 16 -3.13 -16.75 -12.97
N ALA A 17 -3.09 -18.07 -12.87
CA ALA A 17 -2.21 -18.91 -13.71
C ALA A 17 -2.66 -18.99 -15.18
N ALA A 18 -3.93 -18.73 -15.46
CA ALA A 18 -4.44 -18.59 -16.82
C ALA A 18 -4.02 -17.25 -17.43
N TRP A 19 -4.04 -16.18 -16.64
CA TRP A 19 -3.67 -14.85 -17.07
C TRP A 19 -2.16 -14.71 -17.40
N GLU A 20 -1.27 -15.31 -16.61
CA GLU A 20 0.18 -15.29 -16.86
C GLU A 20 0.56 -16.00 -18.19
N ARG A 21 -0.23 -16.93 -18.66
CA ARG A 21 0.00 -17.69 -19.91
C ARG A 21 -0.42 -16.95 -21.18
N GLU A 22 -1.41 -16.07 -21.11
CA GLU A 22 -1.94 -15.36 -22.29
C GLU A 22 -1.22 -14.06 -22.63
N HIS A 23 -0.44 -13.45 -21.70
CA HIS A 23 0.10 -12.11 -21.85
C HIS A 23 1.65 -12.02 -21.87
N SER A 24 2.35 -13.10 -22.18
CA SER A 24 3.83 -13.12 -22.30
C SER A 24 4.39 -12.69 -23.66
N GLY A 25 3.71 -11.87 -24.43
CA GLY A 25 4.11 -11.49 -25.81
C GLY A 25 3.97 -10.02 -26.18
N GLU A 26 5.09 -9.38 -26.39
CA GLU A 26 5.44 -8.31 -27.33
C GLU A 26 4.55 -7.06 -27.49
N GLY A 27 5.10 -5.88 -27.11
CA GLY A 27 4.53 -4.57 -27.45
C GLY A 27 5.07 -3.35 -26.72
N ALA A 28 6.33 -3.34 -26.24
CA ALA A 28 6.91 -2.14 -25.62
C ALA A 28 7.73 -1.32 -26.63
N SER A 29 7.40 -0.02 -26.78
CA SER A 29 8.14 0.93 -27.63
C SER A 29 9.62 1.09 -27.21
N GLU A 30 10.49 1.48 -28.16
CA GLU A 30 11.96 1.65 -27.91
C GLU A 30 12.26 2.66 -26.80
N GLU A 31 11.42 3.66 -26.61
CA GLU A 31 11.56 4.68 -25.56
C GLU A 31 11.35 4.10 -24.15
N ASN A 32 10.41 3.18 -24.00
CA ASN A 32 10.20 2.42 -22.76
C ASN A 32 11.34 1.43 -22.49
N ARG A 33 11.96 0.87 -23.53
CA ARG A 33 13.15 0.01 -23.40
C ARG A 33 14.39 0.78 -22.93
N SER A 34 14.58 2.03 -23.39
CA SER A 34 15.71 2.87 -22.98
C SER A 34 15.58 3.38 -21.53
N ARG A 35 14.35 3.75 -21.13
CA ARG A 35 14.02 4.11 -19.74
C ARG A 35 14.21 2.91 -18.79
N GLY A 36 13.76 1.73 -19.20
CA GLY A 36 13.93 0.50 -18.44
C GLY A 36 15.41 0.11 -18.24
N LYS A 37 16.28 0.36 -19.22
CA LYS A 37 17.73 0.10 -19.10
C LYS A 37 18.43 1.07 -18.13
N LYS A 38 18.07 2.36 -18.13
CA LYS A 38 18.62 3.33 -17.17
C LYS A 38 18.17 3.04 -15.72
N VAL A 39 16.92 2.62 -15.54
CA VAL A 39 16.40 2.21 -14.23
C VAL A 39 17.07 0.92 -13.74
N ARG A 40 17.32 -0.06 -14.63
CA ARG A 40 18.07 -1.28 -14.27
C ARG A 40 19.50 -0.98 -13.84
N HIS A 41 20.24 -0.14 -14.55
CA HIS A 41 21.63 0.21 -14.20
C HIS A 41 21.74 0.98 -12.86
N ALA A 42 20.76 1.82 -12.55
CA ALA A 42 20.67 2.51 -11.26
C ALA A 42 20.34 1.52 -10.11
N SER A 43 19.47 0.51 -10.38
CA SER A 43 19.11 -0.51 -9.39
C SER A 43 20.25 -1.51 -9.13
N GLU A 44 21.01 -1.90 -10.16
CA GLU A 44 22.16 -2.80 -10.02
C GLU A 44 23.31 -2.17 -9.22
N LYS A 45 23.52 -0.85 -9.37
CA LYS A 45 24.50 -0.10 -8.56
C LYS A 45 24.06 0.07 -7.10
N ALA A 46 22.75 0.09 -6.84
CA ALA A 46 22.15 0.15 -5.50
C ALA A 46 22.07 -1.24 -4.82
N ALA A 47 22.00 -2.33 -5.60
CA ALA A 47 21.88 -3.70 -5.10
C ALA A 47 23.17 -4.25 -4.45
N GLY A 48 24.30 -3.54 -4.58
CA GLY A 48 25.56 -3.93 -3.93
C GLY A 48 25.72 -3.49 -2.48
N MET A 49 24.81 -2.66 -1.94
CA MET A 49 24.85 -2.21 -0.55
C MET A 49 23.82 -2.97 0.28
N ILE A 50 24.30 -3.76 1.24
CA ILE A 50 23.44 -4.39 2.26
C ILE A 50 22.84 -3.25 3.10
N ARG A 51 21.55 -2.97 2.89
CA ARG A 51 20.82 -1.96 3.64
C ARG A 51 20.35 -2.54 4.97
N SER A 52 20.48 -1.75 6.03
CA SER A 52 19.90 -2.10 7.33
C SER A 52 18.38 -1.93 7.31
N ALA A 53 17.68 -2.56 8.27
CA ALA A 53 16.24 -2.33 8.45
C ALA A 53 15.93 -0.84 8.68
N TRP A 54 16.80 -0.13 9.38
CA TRP A 54 16.66 1.31 9.61
C TRP A 54 16.78 2.14 8.32
N ASP A 55 17.67 1.76 7.40
CA ASP A 55 17.75 2.42 6.08
C ASP A 55 16.44 2.26 5.30
N SER A 56 15.80 1.10 5.38
CA SER A 56 14.49 0.87 4.77
C SER A 56 13.41 1.76 5.40
N VAL A 57 13.41 1.91 6.72
CA VAL A 57 12.51 2.84 7.42
C VAL A 57 12.71 4.28 6.93
N LEU A 58 13.95 4.74 6.86
CA LEU A 58 14.25 6.10 6.38
C LEU A 58 13.85 6.29 4.91
N LEU A 59 14.08 5.28 4.06
CA LEU A 59 13.70 5.33 2.64
C LEU A 59 12.18 5.34 2.47
N SER A 60 11.44 4.53 3.23
CA SER A 60 9.97 4.48 3.16
C SER A 60 9.29 5.81 3.56
N ARG A 61 10.01 6.65 4.30
CA ARG A 61 9.55 7.97 4.78
C ARG A 61 9.94 9.14 3.91
N LYS A 62 10.79 8.94 2.90
CA LYS A 62 11.22 10.03 2.02
C LYS A 62 10.04 10.62 1.24
N SER A 63 10.03 11.95 1.11
CA SER A 63 8.99 12.68 0.38
C SER A 63 9.20 12.70 -1.14
N ASP A 64 10.41 12.38 -1.61
CA ASP A 64 10.79 12.37 -3.03
C ASP A 64 10.54 11.02 -3.72
N ARG A 65 10.03 10.02 -3.00
CA ARG A 65 9.66 8.72 -3.57
C ARG A 65 8.25 8.76 -4.20
N PRO A 66 7.95 7.82 -5.12
CA PRO A 66 6.61 7.69 -5.67
C PRO A 66 5.56 7.40 -4.57
N VAL A 67 4.40 8.03 -4.69
CA VAL A 67 3.20 7.82 -3.86
C VAL A 67 2.14 7.00 -4.62
N ALA A 68 1.03 6.65 -3.98
CA ALA A 68 0.03 5.76 -4.59
C ALA A 68 -0.48 6.27 -5.95
N THR A 69 -0.76 7.57 -6.08
CA THR A 69 -1.20 8.16 -7.35
C THR A 69 -0.16 8.04 -8.47
N ASP A 70 1.13 8.07 -8.17
CA ASP A 70 2.17 7.88 -9.19
C ASP A 70 2.13 6.44 -9.75
N TYR A 71 1.92 5.44 -8.89
CA TYR A 71 1.77 4.05 -9.32
C TYR A 71 0.48 3.85 -10.09
N ILE A 72 -0.64 4.45 -9.64
CA ILE A 72 -1.92 4.36 -10.34
C ILE A 72 -1.77 4.88 -11.77
N HIS A 73 -1.24 6.08 -11.96
CA HIS A 73 -1.08 6.67 -13.30
C HIS A 73 0.01 6.02 -14.15
N ALA A 74 0.96 5.30 -13.55
CA ALA A 74 2.01 4.61 -14.29
C ALA A 74 1.63 3.19 -14.74
N ILE A 75 0.66 2.56 -14.07
CA ILE A 75 0.32 1.14 -14.26
C ILE A 75 -1.04 0.99 -14.95
N PHE A 76 -1.98 1.89 -14.67
CA PHE A 76 -3.37 1.78 -15.12
C PHE A 76 -3.73 2.90 -16.09
N ASP A 77 -4.63 2.59 -17.01
CA ASP A 77 -5.23 3.54 -17.93
C ASP A 77 -6.61 4.00 -17.40
N ASP A 78 -7.10 5.16 -17.88
CA ASP A 78 -8.46 5.68 -17.66
C ASP A 78 -8.91 5.71 -16.18
N PHE A 79 -8.00 6.11 -15.28
CA PHE A 79 -8.34 6.18 -13.86
C PHE A 79 -9.40 7.25 -13.58
N MET A 80 -10.54 6.81 -13.06
CA MET A 80 -11.65 7.65 -12.61
C MET A 80 -11.75 7.60 -11.08
N GLU A 81 -11.39 8.69 -10.41
CA GLU A 81 -11.45 8.78 -8.95
C GLU A 81 -12.88 8.96 -8.43
N PHE A 82 -13.21 8.25 -7.35
CA PHE A 82 -14.47 8.38 -6.62
C PHE A 82 -14.27 8.93 -5.22
N HIS A 83 -15.12 9.86 -4.83
CA HIS A 83 -15.03 10.58 -3.58
C HIS A 83 -16.14 10.22 -2.59
N GLY A 84 -15.85 10.45 -1.29
CA GLY A 84 -16.80 10.36 -0.19
C GLY A 84 -17.11 8.95 0.29
N ASP A 85 -17.40 8.86 1.58
CA ASP A 85 -17.74 7.61 2.27
C ASP A 85 -19.22 7.24 2.20
N ARG A 86 -20.08 8.12 1.68
CA ARG A 86 -21.56 8.04 1.67
C ARG A 86 -22.22 8.18 3.04
N TYR A 87 -21.46 8.60 4.03
CA TYR A 87 -21.94 8.81 5.40
C TYR A 87 -21.81 10.27 5.83
N CYS A 88 -20.59 10.77 5.84
CA CYS A 88 -20.25 12.03 6.46
C CYS A 88 -19.41 12.92 5.53
N LYS A 89 -18.28 12.45 5.05
CA LYS A 89 -17.36 13.28 4.25
C LYS A 89 -16.42 12.46 3.38
N ASP A 90 -15.51 13.14 2.70
CA ASP A 90 -14.39 12.54 1.99
C ASP A 90 -13.12 12.59 2.84
N ASP A 91 -12.16 11.70 2.53
CA ASP A 91 -10.84 11.70 3.14
C ASP A 91 -9.77 11.70 2.04
N GLY A 92 -8.96 12.75 2.04
CA GLY A 92 -7.86 12.91 1.08
C GLY A 92 -6.68 11.95 1.30
N ALA A 93 -6.60 11.24 2.43
CA ALA A 93 -5.60 10.22 2.68
C ALA A 93 -5.89 8.90 1.93
N ILE A 94 -7.09 8.74 1.39
CA ILE A 94 -7.46 7.63 0.51
C ILE A 94 -7.82 8.17 -0.87
N VAL A 95 -7.14 7.66 -1.88
CA VAL A 95 -7.47 7.83 -3.30
C VAL A 95 -7.99 6.50 -3.81
N GLY A 96 -9.08 6.50 -4.55
CA GLY A 96 -9.60 5.26 -5.09
C GLY A 96 -10.67 5.46 -6.14
N GLY A 97 -10.78 4.48 -7.04
CA GLY A 97 -11.67 4.56 -8.18
C GLY A 97 -11.62 3.32 -9.06
N ILE A 98 -12.09 3.51 -10.28
CA ILE A 98 -12.04 2.48 -11.34
C ILE A 98 -10.97 2.88 -12.33
N ALA A 99 -10.25 1.88 -12.84
CA ALA A 99 -9.24 2.04 -13.87
C ALA A 99 -9.27 0.85 -14.85
N SER A 100 -8.51 0.95 -15.92
CA SER A 100 -8.27 -0.15 -16.85
C SER A 100 -6.86 -0.71 -16.67
N PHE A 101 -6.72 -2.02 -16.60
CA PHE A 101 -5.44 -2.71 -16.62
C PHE A 101 -5.40 -3.65 -17.82
N HIS A 102 -4.68 -3.27 -18.88
CA HIS A 102 -4.66 -3.99 -20.16
C HIS A 102 -6.07 -4.29 -20.72
N GLY A 103 -6.98 -3.35 -20.64
CA GLY A 103 -8.37 -3.49 -21.08
C GLY A 103 -9.31 -4.15 -20.07
N MET A 104 -8.82 -4.65 -18.95
CA MET A 104 -9.63 -5.21 -17.88
C MET A 104 -10.01 -4.14 -16.86
N PRO A 105 -11.30 -3.94 -16.55
CA PRO A 105 -11.71 -2.99 -15.52
C PRO A 105 -11.31 -3.50 -14.13
N VAL A 106 -10.63 -2.65 -13.36
CA VAL A 106 -10.17 -2.93 -12.01
C VAL A 106 -10.58 -1.81 -11.06
N THR A 107 -10.74 -2.13 -9.78
CA THR A 107 -10.87 -1.12 -8.72
C THR A 107 -9.51 -0.92 -8.07
N VAL A 108 -9.03 0.33 -8.05
CA VAL A 108 -7.73 0.68 -7.48
C VAL A 108 -7.94 1.60 -6.29
N ILE A 109 -7.28 1.32 -5.17
CA ILE A 109 -7.40 2.10 -3.94
C ILE A 109 -5.98 2.29 -3.38
N GLY A 110 -5.63 3.51 -2.97
CA GLY A 110 -4.32 3.82 -2.43
C GLY A 110 -4.40 4.69 -1.17
N GLN A 111 -3.54 4.39 -0.20
CA GLN A 111 -3.20 5.33 0.86
C GLN A 111 -2.22 6.34 0.30
N GLU A 112 -2.57 7.61 0.39
CA GLU A 112 -1.88 8.68 -0.29
C GLU A 112 -1.17 9.61 0.68
N LYS A 113 0.14 9.71 0.55
CA LYS A 113 0.96 10.74 1.19
C LYS A 113 1.15 11.92 0.23
N GLY A 114 1.47 13.09 0.78
CA GLY A 114 1.85 14.24 -0.04
C GLY A 114 3.34 14.24 -0.37
N LYS A 115 3.72 14.92 -1.44
CA LYS A 115 5.13 15.13 -1.87
C LYS A 115 5.79 16.37 -1.23
N ASN A 116 5.01 17.17 -0.55
CA ASN A 116 5.47 18.37 0.16
C ASN A 116 4.59 18.60 1.40
N THR A 117 5.01 19.52 2.27
CA THR A 117 4.33 19.79 3.54
C THR A 117 2.86 20.17 3.36
N LYS A 118 2.53 21.00 2.36
CA LYS A 118 1.14 21.44 2.10
C LYS A 118 0.25 20.25 1.68
N GLU A 119 0.76 19.40 0.82
CA GLU A 119 0.04 18.19 0.40
C GLU A 119 -0.07 17.19 1.55
N ASN A 120 0.99 16.99 2.33
CA ASN A 120 0.96 16.12 3.50
C ASN A 120 -0.12 16.53 4.50
N ILE A 121 -0.26 17.84 4.78
CA ILE A 121 -1.35 18.35 5.63
C ILE A 121 -2.72 18.02 5.02
N LYS A 122 -2.89 18.27 3.71
CA LYS A 122 -4.14 17.95 3.00
C LYS A 122 -4.47 16.46 2.99
N ARG A 123 -3.44 15.60 2.94
CA ARG A 123 -3.54 14.12 2.94
C ARG A 123 -3.43 13.53 4.35
N ASN A 124 -3.49 14.36 5.38
CA ASN A 124 -3.39 13.92 6.76
C ASN A 124 -2.14 13.06 7.02
N PHE A 125 -1.03 13.38 6.35
CA PHE A 125 0.23 12.64 6.36
C PHE A 125 0.10 11.15 5.96
N GLY A 126 -0.88 10.84 5.11
CA GLY A 126 -1.20 9.47 4.73
C GLY A 126 -1.87 8.66 5.83
N MET A 127 -2.43 9.32 6.85
CA MET A 127 -3.17 8.68 7.94
C MET A 127 -4.68 8.78 7.69
N PRO A 128 -5.35 7.72 7.25
CA PRO A 128 -6.78 7.77 6.99
C PRO A 128 -7.60 7.95 8.27
N SER A 129 -8.63 8.78 8.18
CA SER A 129 -9.72 8.86 9.16
C SER A 129 -10.78 7.78 8.89
N PRO A 130 -11.79 7.61 9.75
CA PRO A 130 -12.85 6.62 9.55
C PRO A 130 -13.52 6.72 8.19
N ASP A 131 -13.69 7.95 7.69
CA ASP A 131 -14.28 8.23 6.38
C ASP A 131 -13.46 7.63 5.23
N GLY A 132 -12.12 7.64 5.35
CA GLY A 132 -11.23 7.04 4.37
C GLY A 132 -11.37 5.52 4.31
N TYR A 133 -11.41 4.84 5.44
CA TYR A 133 -11.62 3.39 5.50
C TYR A 133 -13.00 3.00 4.98
N ARG A 134 -14.06 3.74 5.33
CA ARG A 134 -15.41 3.51 4.80
C ARG A 134 -15.49 3.75 3.29
N LYS A 135 -14.80 4.79 2.77
CA LYS A 135 -14.66 5.02 1.33
C LYS A 135 -13.99 3.84 0.64
N ALA A 136 -12.87 3.35 1.19
CA ALA A 136 -12.17 2.18 0.66
C ALA A 136 -13.08 0.95 0.62
N LEU A 137 -13.76 0.63 1.73
CA LEU A 137 -14.69 -0.50 1.82
C LEU A 137 -15.83 -0.38 0.80
N ARG A 138 -16.41 0.81 0.67
CA ARG A 138 -17.46 1.06 -0.32
C ARG A 138 -16.99 0.72 -1.74
N LEU A 139 -15.77 1.10 -2.10
CA LEU A 139 -15.20 0.79 -3.42
C LEU A 139 -14.94 -0.71 -3.58
N MET A 140 -14.49 -1.40 -2.54
CA MET A 140 -14.30 -2.84 -2.54
C MET A 140 -15.63 -3.60 -2.71
N LYS A 141 -16.67 -3.19 -1.99
CA LYS A 141 -18.02 -3.81 -2.14
C LYS A 141 -18.63 -3.50 -3.50
N GLN A 142 -18.37 -2.33 -4.07
CA GLN A 142 -18.76 -2.03 -5.45
C GLN A 142 -17.98 -2.90 -6.44
N ALA A 143 -16.69 -3.12 -6.22
CA ALA A 143 -15.88 -4.01 -7.04
C ALA A 143 -16.45 -5.43 -7.03
N GLU A 144 -16.81 -5.95 -5.86
CA GLU A 144 -17.44 -7.26 -5.70
C GLU A 144 -18.76 -7.37 -6.48
N THR A 145 -19.64 -6.36 -6.36
CA THR A 145 -20.93 -6.33 -7.08
C THR A 145 -20.75 -6.40 -8.61
N PHE A 146 -19.70 -5.80 -9.15
CA PHE A 146 -19.44 -5.76 -10.59
C PHE A 146 -18.36 -6.76 -11.04
N GLY A 147 -17.88 -7.64 -10.17
CA GLY A 147 -16.90 -8.69 -10.49
C GLY A 147 -15.51 -8.14 -10.85
N ARG A 148 -15.14 -6.93 -10.37
CA ARG A 148 -13.83 -6.34 -10.65
C ARG A 148 -12.79 -6.74 -9.61
N PRO A 149 -11.57 -7.13 -10.03
CA PRO A 149 -10.45 -7.26 -9.10
C PRO A 149 -10.17 -5.94 -8.37
N VAL A 150 -9.62 -6.06 -7.16
CA VAL A 150 -9.22 -4.92 -6.32
C VAL A 150 -7.71 -4.89 -6.18
N VAL A 151 -7.09 -3.74 -6.41
CA VAL A 151 -5.67 -3.49 -6.15
C VAL A 151 -5.54 -2.39 -5.11
N CYS A 152 -4.87 -2.70 -4.00
CA CYS A 152 -4.64 -1.77 -2.90
C CYS A 152 -3.16 -1.38 -2.83
N PHE A 153 -2.86 -0.09 -2.81
CA PHE A 153 -1.53 0.44 -2.50
C PHE A 153 -1.50 0.92 -1.04
N VAL A 154 -0.62 0.31 -0.24
CA VAL A 154 -0.52 0.57 1.20
C VAL A 154 0.69 1.45 1.48
N ASP A 155 0.44 2.63 2.03
CA ASP A 155 1.47 3.59 2.43
C ASP A 155 0.97 4.54 3.51
N THR A 156 1.03 4.10 4.75
CA THR A 156 0.59 4.87 5.92
C THR A 156 1.48 4.62 7.13
N PRO A 157 1.79 5.64 7.94
CA PRO A 157 2.40 5.43 9.25
C PRO A 157 1.41 4.83 10.27
N GLY A 158 0.11 4.84 9.96
CA GLY A 158 -0.98 4.33 10.79
C GLY A 158 -2.30 5.03 10.51
N ALA A 159 -3.36 4.63 11.20
CA ALA A 159 -4.62 5.34 11.17
C ALA A 159 -4.52 6.69 11.88
N PHE A 160 -5.31 7.68 11.46
CA PHE A 160 -5.34 8.97 12.13
C PHE A 160 -5.80 8.80 13.59
N CYS A 161 -5.00 9.31 14.51
CA CYS A 161 -5.27 9.28 15.95
C CYS A 161 -5.73 10.66 16.41
N GLY A 162 -7.00 10.80 16.72
CA GLY A 162 -7.55 12.06 17.20
C GLY A 162 -8.96 11.87 17.73
N LEU A 163 -9.38 12.76 18.64
CA LEU A 163 -10.68 12.68 19.31
C LEU A 163 -11.85 12.65 18.31
N ASP A 164 -11.76 13.43 17.23
CA ASP A 164 -12.76 13.46 16.17
C ASP A 164 -12.84 12.11 15.42
N ALA A 165 -11.69 11.46 15.16
CA ALA A 165 -11.65 10.15 14.52
C ALA A 165 -12.21 9.05 15.44
N GLU A 166 -11.84 9.07 16.72
CA GLU A 166 -12.40 8.14 17.72
C GLU A 166 -13.92 8.32 17.84
N GLY A 167 -14.40 9.56 17.96
CA GLY A 167 -15.82 9.87 18.03
C GLY A 167 -16.62 9.45 16.79
N ARG A 168 -15.97 9.32 15.62
CA ARG A 168 -16.57 8.85 14.36
C ARG A 168 -16.31 7.38 14.06
N GLY A 169 -15.76 6.61 15.03
CA GLY A 169 -15.61 5.17 14.96
C GLY A 169 -14.38 4.68 14.19
N GLN A 170 -13.18 5.21 14.50
CA GLN A 170 -11.93 4.80 13.84
C GLN A 170 -11.68 3.31 13.97
N GLY A 171 -11.78 2.77 15.19
CA GLY A 171 -11.59 1.34 15.44
C GLY A 171 -12.61 0.46 14.73
N GLU A 172 -13.88 0.90 14.72
CA GLU A 172 -14.97 0.19 14.01
C GLU A 172 -14.72 0.17 12.50
N ALA A 173 -14.34 1.29 11.90
CA ALA A 173 -14.10 1.37 10.45
C ALA A 173 -12.92 0.45 10.02
N ILE A 174 -11.86 0.38 10.82
CA ILE A 174 -10.73 -0.54 10.60
C ILE A 174 -11.20 -1.99 10.73
N ALA A 175 -11.87 -2.34 11.85
CA ALA A 175 -12.32 -3.70 12.11
C ALA A 175 -13.30 -4.18 11.03
N ARG A 176 -14.17 -3.30 10.56
CA ARG A 176 -15.11 -3.61 9.49
C ARG A 176 -14.40 -3.89 8.17
N ASN A 177 -13.38 -3.10 7.82
CA ASN A 177 -12.58 -3.39 6.63
C ASN A 177 -11.92 -4.77 6.71
N LEU A 178 -11.35 -5.14 7.86
CA LEU A 178 -10.74 -6.46 8.05
C LEU A 178 -11.75 -7.58 7.83
N PHE A 179 -12.93 -7.45 8.43
CA PHE A 179 -14.00 -8.43 8.35
C PHE A 179 -14.51 -8.59 6.91
N GLU A 180 -14.92 -7.49 6.29
CA GLU A 180 -15.49 -7.48 4.94
C GLU A 180 -14.49 -7.86 3.86
N MET A 181 -13.21 -7.45 3.98
CA MET A 181 -12.17 -7.85 3.03
C MET A 181 -11.87 -9.34 3.09
N SER A 182 -12.03 -9.99 4.25
CA SER A 182 -11.84 -11.43 4.38
C SER A 182 -12.90 -12.26 3.65
N ASP A 183 -14.05 -11.66 3.36
CA ASP A 183 -15.22 -12.30 2.73
C ASP A 183 -15.42 -11.87 1.26
N LEU A 184 -14.57 -10.98 0.73
CA LEU A 184 -14.67 -10.55 -0.66
C LEU A 184 -14.47 -11.73 -1.62
N THR A 185 -15.38 -11.86 -2.58
CA THR A 185 -15.40 -12.93 -3.58
C THR A 185 -14.60 -12.62 -4.84
N VAL A 186 -14.16 -11.37 -5.01
CA VAL A 186 -13.28 -10.93 -6.09
C VAL A 186 -11.81 -10.99 -5.68
N PRO A 187 -10.87 -11.17 -6.62
CA PRO A 187 -9.44 -11.14 -6.31
C PRO A 187 -9.01 -9.79 -5.71
N VAL A 188 -8.26 -9.86 -4.61
CA VAL A 188 -7.67 -8.68 -3.96
C VAL A 188 -6.15 -8.83 -3.93
N LEU A 189 -5.45 -7.84 -4.45
CA LEU A 189 -4.00 -7.70 -4.36
C LEU A 189 -3.67 -6.45 -3.53
N SER A 190 -2.89 -6.60 -2.46
CA SER A 190 -2.38 -5.47 -1.69
C SER A 190 -0.88 -5.34 -1.84
N ILE A 191 -0.40 -4.13 -2.10
CA ILE A 191 1.00 -3.82 -2.36
C ILE A 191 1.47 -2.78 -1.35
N VAL A 192 2.36 -3.16 -0.44
CA VAL A 192 2.99 -2.22 0.49
C VAL A 192 4.11 -1.48 -0.25
N ILE A 193 3.90 -0.20 -0.52
CA ILE A 193 4.82 0.63 -1.33
C ILE A 193 5.74 1.53 -0.50
N GLY A 194 5.44 1.69 0.79
CA GLY A 194 6.21 2.53 1.71
C GLY A 194 6.08 2.05 3.15
N GLU A 195 5.44 2.83 4.00
CA GLU A 195 5.16 2.42 5.37
C GLU A 195 3.85 1.62 5.44
N GLY A 196 3.89 0.44 6.06
CA GLY A 196 2.74 -0.36 6.43
C GLY A 196 2.53 -0.29 7.95
N GLY A 197 1.91 0.79 8.45
CA GLY A 197 1.78 1.03 9.88
C GLY A 197 0.50 0.45 10.47
N SER A 198 0.65 -0.51 11.39
CA SER A 198 -0.38 -0.98 12.33
C SER A 198 -1.72 -1.37 11.68
N GLY A 199 -2.82 -1.20 12.41
CA GLY A 199 -4.19 -1.42 11.95
C GLY A 199 -4.58 -0.56 10.75
N GLY A 200 -3.96 0.61 10.61
CA GLY A 200 -4.20 1.50 9.46
C GLY A 200 -3.77 0.90 8.13
N ALA A 201 -2.64 0.20 8.11
CA ALA A 201 -2.19 -0.55 6.95
C ALA A 201 -2.99 -1.86 6.80
N LEU A 202 -3.22 -2.56 7.91
CA LEU A 202 -3.91 -3.85 7.91
C LEU A 202 -5.33 -3.74 7.34
N ALA A 203 -6.04 -2.63 7.59
CA ALA A 203 -7.37 -2.34 7.04
C ALA A 203 -7.43 -2.27 5.50
N MET A 204 -6.27 -2.30 4.83
CA MET A 204 -6.12 -2.32 3.37
C MET A 204 -5.27 -3.50 2.88
N ALA A 205 -4.76 -4.35 3.78
CA ALA A 205 -3.79 -5.40 3.48
C ALA A 205 -4.34 -6.82 3.63
N VAL A 206 -5.61 -7.00 3.99
CA VAL A 206 -6.28 -8.31 3.96
C VAL A 206 -6.59 -8.64 2.49
N ALA A 207 -5.82 -9.56 1.91
CA ALA A 207 -5.86 -9.80 0.46
C ALA A 207 -5.53 -11.26 0.14
N ASN A 208 -5.88 -11.71 -1.09
CA ASN A 208 -5.47 -13.02 -1.59
C ASN A 208 -3.94 -13.07 -1.77
N GLU A 209 -3.34 -11.95 -2.22
CA GLU A 209 -1.89 -11.78 -2.28
C GLU A 209 -1.50 -10.44 -1.65
N VAL A 210 -0.44 -10.49 -0.83
CA VAL A 210 0.20 -9.28 -0.30
C VAL A 210 1.61 -9.21 -0.87
N TRP A 211 1.88 -8.14 -1.59
CA TRP A 211 3.20 -7.85 -2.12
C TRP A 211 3.83 -6.71 -1.32
N MET A 212 5.13 -6.70 -1.24
CA MET A 212 5.85 -5.67 -0.53
C MET A 212 7.08 -5.25 -1.32
N MET A 213 7.27 -3.94 -1.49
CA MET A 213 8.46 -3.42 -2.14
C MET A 213 9.70 -3.65 -1.29
N GLU A 214 10.86 -3.80 -1.93
CA GLU A 214 12.14 -4.11 -1.27
C GLU A 214 12.48 -3.20 -0.09
N ASN A 215 12.20 -1.91 -0.21
CA ASN A 215 12.50 -0.91 0.82
C ASN A 215 11.23 -0.43 1.55
N ALA A 216 10.12 -1.13 1.42
CA ALA A 216 8.94 -0.92 2.23
C ALA A 216 9.12 -1.57 3.61
N VAL A 217 8.36 -1.12 4.59
CA VAL A 217 8.34 -1.67 5.94
C VAL A 217 6.90 -1.96 6.37
N TYR A 218 6.71 -3.02 7.15
CA TYR A 218 5.39 -3.39 7.69
C TYR A 218 5.52 -3.79 9.16
N SER A 219 4.80 -3.10 10.05
CA SER A 219 4.91 -3.35 11.49
C SER A 219 3.70 -2.87 12.28
N VAL A 220 3.52 -3.43 13.48
CA VAL A 220 2.46 -3.05 14.42
C VAL A 220 2.63 -1.63 14.96
N LEU A 221 3.87 -1.17 15.15
CA LEU A 221 4.21 0.17 15.64
C LEU A 221 5.53 0.65 15.03
N SER A 222 5.79 1.95 15.14
CA SER A 222 7.05 2.52 14.65
C SER A 222 8.25 2.05 15.52
N PRO A 223 9.47 2.00 14.95
CA PRO A 223 10.67 1.68 15.74
C PRO A 223 10.89 2.61 16.93
N GLU A 224 10.56 3.89 16.78
CA GLU A 224 10.61 4.87 17.87
C GLU A 224 9.62 4.54 18.98
N GLY A 225 8.41 4.12 18.61
CA GLY A 225 7.38 3.68 19.53
C GLY A 225 7.80 2.40 20.29
N PHE A 226 8.34 1.43 19.56
CA PHE A 226 8.88 0.19 20.13
C PHE A 226 9.99 0.48 21.15
N ALA A 227 10.98 1.29 20.79
CA ALA A 227 12.08 1.66 21.65
C ALA A 227 11.61 2.43 22.89
N SER A 228 10.64 3.34 22.73
CA SER A 228 10.05 4.08 23.85
C SER A 228 9.33 3.16 24.85
N ILE A 229 8.58 2.19 24.36
CA ILE A 229 7.80 1.27 25.22
C ILE A 229 8.73 0.32 25.96
N LEU A 230 9.63 -0.36 25.25
CA LEU A 230 10.46 -1.42 25.84
C LEU A 230 11.70 -0.89 26.56
N TRP A 231 12.35 0.13 26.00
CA TRP A 231 13.64 0.60 26.52
C TRP A 231 13.57 2.00 27.15
N LYS A 232 12.39 2.64 27.12
CA LYS A 232 12.18 4.00 27.60
C LYS A 232 13.07 5.06 26.92
N ASP A 233 13.55 4.75 25.70
CA ASP A 233 14.44 5.61 24.92
C ASP A 233 14.12 5.52 23.43
N SER A 234 13.40 6.52 22.89
CA SER A 234 13.05 6.60 21.47
C SER A 234 14.26 6.77 20.53
N LYS A 235 15.41 7.21 21.05
CA LYS A 235 16.64 7.40 20.24
C LYS A 235 17.24 6.09 19.78
N ARG A 236 16.86 4.96 20.37
CA ARG A 236 17.29 3.61 19.97
C ARG A 236 16.42 3.00 18.86
N ALA A 237 15.80 3.83 18.05
CA ALA A 237 14.92 3.40 16.96
C ALA A 237 15.63 2.54 15.90
N ASP A 238 16.91 2.78 15.62
CA ASP A 238 17.71 1.96 14.69
C ASP A 238 17.93 0.54 15.21
N GLU A 239 18.16 0.39 16.52
CA GLU A 239 18.25 -0.91 17.18
C GLU A 239 16.89 -1.62 17.20
N ALA A 240 15.82 -0.87 17.47
CA ALA A 240 14.45 -1.37 17.41
C ALA A 240 14.10 -1.92 16.02
N ALA A 241 14.41 -1.18 14.96
CA ALA A 241 14.16 -1.62 13.58
C ALA A 241 14.83 -2.96 13.25
N ARG A 242 16.03 -3.22 13.78
CA ARG A 242 16.73 -4.51 13.61
C ARG A 242 16.05 -5.66 14.35
N VAL A 243 15.46 -5.40 15.51
CA VAL A 243 14.79 -6.42 16.32
C VAL A 243 13.40 -6.74 15.80
N MET A 244 12.71 -5.76 15.25
CA MET A 244 11.30 -5.87 14.85
C MET A 244 11.07 -6.72 13.59
N LYS A 245 12.10 -6.98 12.78
CA LYS A 245 12.01 -7.78 11.54
C LYS A 245 10.88 -7.30 10.63
N MET A 246 10.93 -6.06 10.23
CA MET A 246 9.85 -5.35 9.55
C MET A 246 10.04 -5.15 8.05
N THR A 247 11.18 -5.60 7.50
CA THR A 247 11.46 -5.48 6.06
C THR A 247 10.85 -6.64 5.27
N ALA A 248 10.64 -6.42 3.97
CA ALA A 248 10.07 -7.43 3.09
C ALA A 248 10.83 -8.78 3.12
N LYS A 249 12.16 -8.74 3.23
CA LYS A 249 12.99 -9.93 3.32
C LYS A 249 12.74 -10.70 4.62
N GLU A 250 12.73 -10.00 5.75
CA GLU A 250 12.56 -10.59 7.08
C GLU A 250 11.16 -11.13 7.32
N LEU A 251 10.14 -10.51 6.71
CA LEU A 251 8.75 -10.97 6.82
C LEU A 251 8.44 -12.19 5.94
N LYS A 252 9.32 -12.49 4.98
CA LYS A 252 9.17 -13.67 4.11
C LYS A 252 9.78 -14.94 4.73
N GLU A 253 10.74 -14.79 5.65
CA GLU A 253 11.38 -15.89 6.38
C GLU A 253 10.45 -16.46 7.47
#